data_6cbd4c20f71fdc56386ead6c231ebbc4
#
_entry.id   6cbd4c20f71fdc56386ead6c231ebbc4
#
_cell.length_a   1.000
_cell.length_b   1.000
_cell.length_c   1.000
_cell.angle_alpha   90.00
_cell.angle_beta   90.00
_cell.angle_gamma   90.00
#
_symmetry.space_group_name_H-M   'P 1'
#
loop_
_entity.id
_entity.type
_entity.pdbx_description
1 polymer ?
#
loop_
_entity_poly.entity_id
_entity_poly.type
_entity_poly.pdbx_seq_one_letter_code
_entity_poly.pdbx_strand_id
1 'polypeptide(L)'
;MQPLLQMQSIDKQFPGVKALSGATLSVYPGRVMALLGENGAGKSTLMKVLTGIYSKDAGSIHYQGQEVSFSGPKQSQEAGISIIHQELNLISGLTIAENIFLGREFVTRLGRIDWKKMYDEADKLLARLKVPHSSRKLVGELSIGTQQMVEIAKALSFSSRVIIMDEPTDALTDTETEALFSVIRELRAEGRGIVYISHRLKEIFEICDDVTVLRDGQFIAERTVASLDEDALIEMMVGRRLEEQYPRLTIPHGELRLQVNDFSGAGVKEASFSLHGSEILGVCGLMGAGRTELMKLIYGAYAKTEGELVLDGEPLTINSTQDALDNGIVYISEDRKGDGLVLGMSVKENMTLTALNYFSSIWGIKHAAEQQAVSDFIRLFNIKTPTMQQPIRLLSGGNQQKVAIARGLMTRPKVLILDEPTRGVDVGAKKEIYQLINQFKQEGLSIILVSSEMPEVLGMSDRILVMHEGKICGEFDRADATQERLMACAVGKKEGQQAA
;
A
#
# COMPACT_ATOMS: atom_id res chain seq x y z
N MET A 1 -23.82 -20.98 -14.26
CA MET A 1 -23.07 -20.56 -15.46
C MET A 1 -21.84 -21.45 -15.55
N GLN A 2 -21.42 -21.93 -16.71
CA GLN A 2 -20.21 -22.76 -16.80
C GLN A 2 -18.98 -21.83 -16.78
N PRO A 3 -17.96 -22.08 -15.94
CA PRO A 3 -16.77 -21.24 -15.89
C PRO A 3 -15.91 -21.36 -17.16
N LEU A 4 -15.30 -20.26 -17.59
CA LEU A 4 -14.26 -20.25 -18.64
C LEU A 4 -12.97 -20.89 -18.14
N LEU A 5 -12.61 -20.60 -16.89
CA LEU A 5 -11.44 -21.11 -16.21
C LEU A 5 -11.85 -21.57 -14.81
N GLN A 6 -11.35 -22.73 -14.41
CA GLN A 6 -11.56 -23.26 -13.06
C GLN A 6 -10.29 -23.92 -12.55
N MET A 7 -9.81 -23.45 -11.42
CA MET A 7 -8.74 -24.06 -10.64
C MET A 7 -9.39 -24.76 -9.44
N GLN A 8 -9.15 -26.06 -9.26
CA GLN A 8 -9.77 -26.84 -8.21
C GLN A 8 -8.73 -27.47 -7.31
N SER A 9 -8.87 -27.19 -6.00
CA SER A 9 -8.05 -27.79 -4.93
C SER A 9 -6.54 -27.77 -5.22
N ILE A 10 -6.04 -26.62 -5.65
CA ILE A 10 -4.63 -26.45 -6.00
C ILE A 10 -3.77 -26.45 -4.75
N ASP A 11 -2.81 -27.36 -4.70
CA ASP A 11 -1.75 -27.41 -3.69
C ASP A 11 -0.42 -26.92 -4.29
N LYS A 12 0.34 -26.15 -3.50
CA LYS A 12 1.72 -25.78 -3.82
C LYS A 12 2.56 -25.64 -2.58
N GLN A 13 3.67 -26.37 -2.54
CA GLN A 13 4.64 -26.35 -1.45
C GLN A 13 5.99 -25.84 -1.96
N PHE A 14 6.62 -24.99 -1.16
CA PHE A 14 8.02 -24.59 -1.32
C PHE A 14 8.82 -25.10 -0.10
N PRO A 15 10.16 -25.15 -0.15
CA PRO A 15 10.97 -25.56 0.99
C PRO A 15 10.59 -24.77 2.26
N GLY A 16 10.04 -25.45 3.26
CA GLY A 16 9.64 -24.86 4.54
C GLY A 16 8.27 -24.14 4.56
N VAL A 17 7.55 -23.98 3.44
CA VAL A 17 6.27 -23.27 3.41
C VAL A 17 5.28 -23.95 2.46
N LYS A 18 4.07 -24.26 2.95
CA LYS A 18 2.93 -24.65 2.10
C LYS A 18 2.19 -23.37 1.68
N ALA A 19 2.43 -22.93 0.45
CA ALA A 19 1.92 -21.66 -0.07
C ALA A 19 0.46 -21.75 -0.53
N LEU A 20 -0.01 -22.91 -1.00
CA LEU A 20 -1.39 -23.18 -1.35
C LEU A 20 -1.81 -24.53 -0.78
N SER A 21 -3.03 -24.59 -0.24
CA SER A 21 -3.64 -25.79 0.34
C SER A 21 -5.12 -25.86 -0.04
N GLY A 22 -5.42 -26.56 -1.13
CA GLY A 22 -6.79 -26.68 -1.65
C GLY A 22 -7.36 -25.38 -2.24
N ALA A 23 -6.49 -24.49 -2.75
CA ALA A 23 -6.94 -23.21 -3.32
C ALA A 23 -7.81 -23.43 -4.56
N THR A 24 -8.92 -22.71 -4.64
CA THR A 24 -9.91 -22.82 -5.73
C THR A 24 -10.24 -21.44 -6.27
N LEU A 25 -10.41 -21.32 -7.59
CA LEU A 25 -10.81 -20.09 -8.27
C LEU A 25 -11.62 -20.43 -9.50
N SER A 26 -12.76 -19.76 -9.68
CA SER A 26 -13.60 -19.87 -10.88
C SER A 26 -13.69 -18.53 -11.59
N VAL A 27 -13.57 -18.52 -12.92
CA VAL A 27 -13.70 -17.31 -13.74
C VAL A 27 -14.80 -17.53 -14.77
N TYR A 28 -15.79 -16.65 -14.79
CA TYR A 28 -16.98 -16.79 -15.64
C TYR A 28 -16.94 -15.84 -16.85
N PRO A 29 -17.57 -16.21 -17.98
CA PRO A 29 -17.62 -15.34 -19.14
C PRO A 29 -18.44 -14.07 -18.84
N GLY A 30 -17.92 -12.92 -19.24
CA GLY A 30 -18.59 -11.63 -19.04
C GLY A 30 -18.73 -11.20 -17.58
N ARG A 31 -17.84 -11.69 -16.70
CA ARG A 31 -17.84 -11.33 -15.27
C ARG A 31 -16.42 -10.98 -14.80
N VAL A 32 -16.37 -10.12 -13.80
CA VAL A 32 -15.15 -9.76 -13.11
C VAL A 32 -15.13 -10.47 -11.76
N MET A 33 -14.18 -11.38 -11.60
CA MET A 33 -13.91 -12.13 -10.37
C MET A 33 -12.82 -11.44 -9.57
N ALA A 34 -13.16 -10.88 -8.41
CA ALA A 34 -12.17 -10.43 -7.45
C ALA A 34 -11.45 -11.62 -6.82
N LEU A 35 -10.13 -11.58 -6.72
CA LEU A 35 -9.34 -12.54 -5.94
C LEU A 35 -8.72 -11.80 -4.75
N LEU A 36 -9.27 -12.02 -3.57
CA LEU A 36 -8.93 -11.29 -2.35
C LEU A 36 -8.26 -12.18 -1.31
N GLY A 37 -7.59 -11.54 -0.37
CA GLY A 37 -6.90 -12.15 0.76
C GLY A 37 -5.73 -11.27 1.20
N GLU A 38 -5.23 -11.49 2.39
CA GLU A 38 -4.07 -10.77 2.92
C GLU A 38 -2.80 -11.00 2.08
N ASN A 39 -1.76 -10.19 2.33
CA ASN A 39 -0.44 -10.46 1.76
C ASN A 39 0.09 -11.79 2.29
N GLY A 40 0.53 -12.66 1.37
CA GLY A 40 0.91 -14.04 1.73
C GLY A 40 -0.25 -15.04 1.69
N ALA A 41 -1.50 -14.63 1.42
CA ALA A 41 -2.64 -15.54 1.28
C ALA A 41 -2.56 -16.48 0.06
N GLY A 42 -1.52 -16.39 -0.77
CA GLY A 42 -1.30 -17.28 -1.90
C GLY A 42 -1.81 -16.75 -3.25
N LYS A 43 -2.40 -15.54 -3.34
CA LYS A 43 -2.95 -14.97 -4.59
C LYS A 43 -1.97 -15.02 -5.76
N SER A 44 -0.82 -14.39 -5.63
CA SER A 44 0.22 -14.36 -6.68
C SER A 44 0.80 -15.75 -6.97
N THR A 45 0.87 -16.64 -5.97
CA THR A 45 1.29 -18.03 -6.16
C THR A 45 0.26 -18.78 -7.01
N LEU A 46 -1.03 -18.60 -6.74
CA LEU A 46 -2.10 -19.21 -7.53
C LEU A 46 -2.07 -18.74 -8.99
N MET A 47 -1.82 -17.44 -9.24
CA MET A 47 -1.67 -16.89 -10.60
C MET A 47 -0.41 -17.43 -11.29
N LYS A 48 0.70 -17.57 -10.57
CA LYS A 48 1.94 -18.16 -11.11
C LYS A 48 1.79 -19.66 -11.44
N VAL A 49 0.96 -20.38 -10.69
CA VAL A 49 0.58 -21.77 -11.03
C VAL A 49 -0.29 -21.79 -12.27
N LEU A 50 -1.28 -20.89 -12.38
CA LEU A 50 -2.15 -20.79 -13.56
C LEU A 50 -1.34 -20.51 -14.85
N THR A 51 -0.37 -19.60 -14.76
CA THR A 51 0.44 -19.20 -15.93
C THR A 51 1.62 -20.15 -16.19
N GLY A 52 1.78 -21.21 -15.42
CA GLY A 52 2.85 -22.21 -15.61
C GLY A 52 4.24 -21.76 -15.18
N ILE A 53 4.37 -20.63 -14.45
CA ILE A 53 5.64 -20.22 -13.82
C ILE A 53 6.00 -21.21 -12.71
N TYR A 54 4.99 -21.68 -11.96
CA TYR A 54 5.15 -22.75 -11.00
C TYR A 54 4.29 -23.97 -11.39
N SER A 55 4.83 -25.17 -11.22
CA SER A 55 4.04 -26.40 -11.31
C SER A 55 3.16 -26.52 -10.07
N LYS A 56 1.91 -26.97 -10.23
CA LYS A 56 1.06 -27.42 -9.11
C LYS A 56 1.57 -28.74 -8.57
N ASP A 57 1.39 -28.98 -7.27
CA ASP A 57 1.73 -30.26 -6.63
C ASP A 57 0.51 -31.20 -6.58
N ALA A 58 -0.71 -30.63 -6.47
CA ALA A 58 -1.99 -31.34 -6.57
C ALA A 58 -3.09 -30.44 -7.14
N GLY A 59 -4.27 -31.00 -7.42
CA GLY A 59 -5.43 -30.30 -7.97
C GLY A 59 -5.47 -30.31 -9.49
N SER A 60 -6.49 -29.66 -10.08
CA SER A 60 -6.68 -29.60 -11.54
C SER A 60 -7.00 -28.18 -12.02
N ILE A 61 -6.63 -27.89 -13.26
CA ILE A 61 -6.95 -26.63 -13.93
C ILE A 61 -7.75 -26.97 -15.18
N HIS A 62 -8.97 -26.43 -15.29
CA HIS A 62 -9.81 -26.60 -16.45
C HIS A 62 -9.97 -25.25 -17.15
N TYR A 63 -9.71 -25.23 -18.45
CA TYR A 63 -9.91 -24.06 -19.31
C TYR A 63 -10.80 -24.42 -20.47
N GLN A 64 -11.91 -23.70 -20.64
CA GLN A 64 -12.94 -23.99 -21.66
C GLN A 64 -13.44 -25.44 -21.61
N GLY A 65 -13.59 -25.99 -20.41
CA GLY A 65 -14.08 -27.36 -20.18
C GLY A 65 -13.04 -28.48 -20.38
N GLN A 66 -11.80 -28.15 -20.72
CA GLN A 66 -10.70 -29.11 -20.88
C GLN A 66 -9.68 -28.95 -19.74
N GLU A 67 -9.15 -30.07 -19.24
CA GLU A 67 -8.05 -30.02 -18.30
C GLU A 67 -6.78 -29.56 -19.02
N VAL A 68 -6.08 -28.57 -18.44
CA VAL A 68 -4.87 -27.97 -19.01
C VAL A 68 -3.72 -27.97 -18.01
N SER A 69 -2.51 -27.97 -18.54
CA SER A 69 -1.30 -27.73 -17.75
C SER A 69 -0.33 -26.93 -18.63
N PHE A 70 0.02 -25.73 -18.17
CA PHE A 70 0.94 -24.87 -18.90
C PHE A 70 2.36 -25.03 -18.38
N SER A 71 3.31 -25.11 -19.29
CA SER A 71 4.75 -25.24 -18.97
C SER A 71 5.44 -23.87 -18.85
N GLY A 72 4.71 -22.77 -19.05
CA GLY A 72 5.21 -21.41 -18.92
C GLY A 72 4.25 -20.35 -19.45
N PRO A 73 4.57 -19.06 -19.19
CA PRO A 73 3.70 -17.93 -19.55
C PRO A 73 3.35 -17.82 -21.04
N LYS A 74 4.28 -18.15 -21.92
CA LYS A 74 4.03 -18.11 -23.36
C LYS A 74 2.90 -19.05 -23.76
N GLN A 75 2.90 -20.27 -23.22
CA GLN A 75 1.87 -21.26 -23.52
C GLN A 75 0.49 -20.85 -22.98
N SER A 76 0.42 -20.27 -21.79
CA SER A 76 -0.85 -19.74 -21.25
C SER A 76 -1.37 -18.54 -22.07
N GLN A 77 -0.47 -17.66 -22.55
CA GLN A 77 -0.83 -16.54 -23.43
C GLN A 77 -1.37 -17.03 -24.79
N GLU A 78 -0.70 -18.01 -25.40
CA GLU A 78 -1.15 -18.61 -26.66
C GLU A 78 -2.51 -19.33 -26.53
N ALA A 79 -2.81 -19.87 -25.33
CA ALA A 79 -4.11 -20.42 -25.01
C ALA A 79 -5.20 -19.36 -24.79
N GLY A 80 -4.83 -18.08 -24.64
CA GLY A 80 -5.75 -16.95 -24.44
C GLY A 80 -5.93 -16.53 -23.00
N ILE A 81 -4.92 -16.71 -22.14
CA ILE A 81 -4.86 -16.21 -20.78
C ILE A 81 -3.72 -15.18 -20.69
N SER A 82 -4.03 -13.92 -20.43
CA SER A 82 -3.04 -12.85 -20.23
C SER A 82 -3.01 -12.38 -18.78
N ILE A 83 -1.85 -11.90 -18.34
CA ILE A 83 -1.67 -11.35 -16.99
C ILE A 83 -0.98 -9.98 -17.07
N ILE A 84 -1.51 -9.05 -16.32
CA ILE A 84 -0.88 -7.77 -15.99
C ILE A 84 -0.27 -7.96 -14.61
N HIS A 85 1.05 -7.82 -14.52
CA HIS A 85 1.79 -8.00 -13.28
C HIS A 85 1.82 -6.70 -12.45
N GLN A 86 1.96 -6.83 -11.15
CA GLN A 86 2.16 -5.71 -10.23
C GLN A 86 3.45 -4.93 -10.55
N GLU A 87 4.53 -5.63 -10.93
CA GLU A 87 5.77 -5.00 -11.38
C GLU A 87 5.76 -4.76 -12.88
N LEU A 88 6.21 -3.58 -13.29
CA LEU A 88 6.28 -3.20 -14.70
C LEU A 88 7.33 -4.04 -15.44
N ASN A 89 6.89 -4.73 -16.48
CA ASN A 89 7.74 -5.53 -17.36
C ASN A 89 7.97 -4.83 -18.70
N LEU A 90 8.39 -3.55 -18.65
CA LEU A 90 8.65 -2.71 -19.80
C LEU A 90 10.14 -2.41 -19.94
N ILE A 91 10.60 -2.31 -21.18
CA ILE A 91 11.98 -1.94 -21.50
C ILE A 91 12.03 -0.44 -21.74
N SER A 92 12.66 0.31 -20.83
CA SER A 92 12.70 1.77 -20.84
C SER A 92 13.31 2.38 -22.08
N GLY A 93 14.27 1.69 -22.70
CA GLY A 93 14.95 2.13 -23.94
C GLY A 93 14.18 1.87 -25.23
N LEU A 94 13.01 1.23 -25.18
CA LEU A 94 12.14 0.97 -26.33
C LEU A 94 10.95 1.92 -26.33
N THR A 95 10.38 2.12 -27.52
CA THR A 95 9.13 2.88 -27.70
C THR A 95 7.93 2.13 -27.09
N ILE A 96 6.82 2.83 -26.91
CA ILE A 96 5.55 2.23 -26.45
C ILE A 96 5.13 1.08 -27.41
N ALA A 97 5.15 1.32 -28.72
CA ALA A 97 4.75 0.30 -29.69
C ALA A 97 5.67 -0.93 -29.68
N GLU A 98 6.98 -0.74 -29.54
CA GLU A 98 7.93 -1.84 -29.42
C GLU A 98 7.68 -2.65 -28.15
N ASN A 99 7.38 -2.02 -27.03
CA ASN A 99 7.04 -2.72 -25.78
C ASN A 99 5.73 -3.51 -25.89
N ILE A 100 4.69 -2.95 -26.53
CA ILE A 100 3.39 -3.61 -26.71
C ILE A 100 3.54 -4.87 -27.58
N PHE A 101 4.31 -4.82 -28.67
CA PHE A 101 4.40 -5.90 -29.64
C PHE A 101 5.71 -6.68 -29.61
N LEU A 102 6.52 -6.53 -28.56
CA LEU A 102 7.81 -7.20 -28.42
C LEU A 102 7.66 -8.73 -28.59
N GLY A 103 8.42 -9.29 -29.55
CA GLY A 103 8.39 -10.71 -29.92
C GLY A 103 7.14 -11.13 -30.72
N ARG A 104 6.30 -10.16 -31.13
CA ARG A 104 5.08 -10.37 -31.95
C ARG A 104 4.91 -9.27 -32.99
N GLU A 105 6.00 -8.73 -33.46
CA GLU A 105 6.05 -7.63 -34.42
C GLU A 105 5.27 -7.99 -35.69
N PHE A 106 4.53 -7.03 -36.23
CA PHE A 106 3.90 -7.18 -37.50
C PHE A 106 4.99 -7.23 -38.59
N VAL A 107 4.91 -8.22 -39.48
CA VAL A 107 5.88 -8.38 -40.56
C VAL A 107 5.23 -8.19 -41.94
N THR A 108 5.94 -7.54 -42.83
CA THR A 108 5.58 -7.40 -44.24
C THR A 108 5.76 -8.74 -44.97
N ARG A 109 5.24 -8.87 -46.18
CA ARG A 109 5.43 -10.06 -47.02
C ARG A 109 6.92 -10.40 -47.32
N LEU A 110 7.82 -9.43 -47.13
CA LEU A 110 9.26 -9.60 -47.29
C LEU A 110 10.01 -9.92 -45.98
N GLY A 111 9.28 -10.20 -44.90
CA GLY A 111 9.86 -10.54 -43.60
C GLY A 111 10.46 -9.36 -42.80
N ARG A 112 10.22 -8.12 -43.25
CA ARG A 112 10.65 -6.91 -42.50
C ARG A 112 9.55 -6.45 -41.57
N ILE A 113 9.90 -5.80 -40.44
CA ILE A 113 8.92 -5.22 -39.51
C ILE A 113 8.07 -4.17 -40.24
N ASP A 114 6.76 -4.30 -40.12
CA ASP A 114 5.79 -3.31 -40.60
C ASP A 114 5.53 -2.26 -39.48
N TRP A 115 6.46 -1.32 -39.41
CA TRP A 115 6.44 -0.24 -38.42
C TRP A 115 5.15 0.58 -38.46
N LYS A 116 4.62 0.84 -39.67
CA LYS A 116 3.40 1.64 -39.82
C LYS A 116 2.23 0.93 -39.15
N LYS A 117 2.02 -0.34 -39.48
CA LYS A 117 0.95 -1.14 -38.88
C LYS A 117 1.13 -1.27 -37.36
N MET A 118 2.36 -1.44 -36.89
CA MET A 118 2.67 -1.56 -35.46
C MET A 118 2.34 -0.29 -34.70
N TYR A 119 2.67 0.90 -35.21
CA TYR A 119 2.32 2.16 -34.59
C TYR A 119 0.81 2.41 -34.65
N ASP A 120 0.15 2.15 -35.80
CA ASP A 120 -1.29 2.35 -35.97
C ASP A 120 -2.10 1.49 -34.96
N GLU A 121 -1.70 0.23 -34.75
CA GLU A 121 -2.36 -0.65 -33.78
C GLU A 121 -2.04 -0.25 -32.32
N ALA A 122 -0.82 0.18 -32.03
CA ALA A 122 -0.47 0.69 -30.70
C ALA A 122 -1.25 1.97 -30.37
N ASP A 123 -1.36 2.91 -31.31
CA ASP A 123 -2.12 4.16 -31.10
C ASP A 123 -3.61 3.89 -30.86
N LYS A 124 -4.21 2.86 -31.48
CA LYS A 124 -5.60 2.44 -31.18
C LYS A 124 -5.76 1.95 -29.73
N LEU A 125 -4.80 1.15 -29.24
CA LEU A 125 -4.82 0.66 -27.85
C LEU A 125 -4.65 1.81 -26.87
N LEU A 126 -3.74 2.75 -27.12
CA LEU A 126 -3.53 3.93 -26.30
C LEU A 126 -4.77 4.83 -26.27
N ALA A 127 -5.41 5.03 -27.43
CA ALA A 127 -6.66 5.80 -27.51
C ALA A 127 -7.78 5.18 -26.68
N ARG A 128 -7.93 3.83 -26.71
CA ARG A 128 -8.90 3.09 -25.89
C ARG A 128 -8.67 3.32 -24.39
N LEU A 129 -7.43 3.41 -23.98
CA LEU A 129 -7.02 3.67 -22.59
C LEU A 129 -6.91 5.17 -22.25
N LYS A 130 -7.27 6.06 -23.18
CA LYS A 130 -7.17 7.52 -23.03
C LYS A 130 -5.76 8.02 -22.69
N VAL A 131 -4.72 7.30 -23.15
CA VAL A 131 -3.31 7.69 -22.93
C VAL A 131 -2.94 8.77 -23.96
N PRO A 132 -2.59 10.01 -23.57
CA PRO A 132 -2.38 11.13 -24.47
C PRO A 132 -0.95 11.18 -25.04
N HIS A 133 -0.37 10.02 -25.35
CA HIS A 133 1.00 9.92 -25.87
C HIS A 133 1.04 9.17 -27.21
N SER A 134 1.96 9.57 -28.10
CA SER A 134 2.25 8.83 -29.33
C SER A 134 2.95 7.51 -28.99
N SER A 135 2.56 6.45 -29.69
CA SER A 135 3.19 5.12 -29.57
C SER A 135 4.70 5.09 -29.91
N ARG A 136 5.23 6.17 -30.48
CA ARG A 136 6.65 6.34 -30.82
C ARG A 136 7.49 6.87 -29.66
N LYS A 137 6.87 7.33 -28.57
CA LYS A 137 7.57 7.85 -27.39
C LYS A 137 8.29 6.72 -26.65
N LEU A 138 9.48 7.00 -26.11
CA LEU A 138 10.22 6.05 -25.28
C LEU A 138 9.51 5.86 -23.94
N VAL A 139 9.43 4.61 -23.49
CA VAL A 139 8.76 4.26 -22.23
C VAL A 139 9.46 4.88 -21.02
N GLY A 140 10.81 5.00 -21.05
CA GLY A 140 11.56 5.61 -19.95
C GLY A 140 11.29 7.11 -19.72
N GLU A 141 10.62 7.79 -20.66
CA GLU A 141 10.23 9.20 -20.55
C GLU A 141 8.82 9.40 -19.95
N LEU A 142 8.12 8.32 -19.64
CA LEU A 142 6.76 8.34 -19.14
C LEU A 142 6.71 8.32 -17.62
N SER A 143 5.66 8.91 -17.06
CA SER A 143 5.33 8.71 -15.64
C SER A 143 5.04 7.23 -15.34
N ILE A 144 5.20 6.82 -14.09
CA ILE A 144 4.95 5.44 -13.65
C ILE A 144 3.50 5.03 -13.95
N GLY A 145 2.52 5.92 -13.71
CA GLY A 145 1.11 5.67 -14.04
C GLY A 145 0.92 5.44 -15.55
N THR A 146 1.52 6.27 -16.40
CA THR A 146 1.45 6.07 -17.85
C THR A 146 2.15 4.78 -18.29
N GLN A 147 3.28 4.40 -17.67
CA GLN A 147 3.92 3.11 -17.93
C GLN A 147 3.00 1.94 -17.57
N GLN A 148 2.25 2.03 -16.46
CA GLN A 148 1.24 1.05 -16.08
C GLN A 148 0.15 0.93 -17.15
N MET A 149 -0.32 2.04 -17.69
CA MET A 149 -1.30 2.04 -18.79
C MET A 149 -0.74 1.41 -20.06
N VAL A 150 0.56 1.53 -20.33
CA VAL A 150 1.23 0.83 -21.47
C VAL A 150 1.31 -0.68 -21.22
N GLU A 151 1.58 -1.13 -19.99
CA GLU A 151 1.55 -2.56 -19.64
C GLU A 151 0.14 -3.14 -19.81
N ILE A 152 -0.90 -2.38 -19.43
CA ILE A 152 -2.30 -2.74 -19.68
C ILE A 152 -2.57 -2.83 -21.19
N ALA A 153 -2.13 -1.84 -22.00
CA ALA A 153 -2.24 -1.86 -23.45
C ALA A 153 -1.59 -3.11 -24.07
N LYS A 154 -0.41 -3.47 -23.57
CA LYS A 154 0.31 -4.68 -23.97
C LYS A 154 -0.50 -5.95 -23.67
N ALA A 155 -1.09 -6.07 -22.50
CA ALA A 155 -1.96 -7.20 -22.15
C ALA A 155 -3.23 -7.26 -23.02
N LEU A 156 -3.83 -6.11 -23.35
CA LEU A 156 -4.99 -6.00 -24.21
C LEU A 156 -4.68 -6.33 -25.68
N SER A 157 -3.43 -6.18 -26.13
CA SER A 157 -3.00 -6.54 -27.48
C SER A 157 -3.06 -8.05 -27.76
N PHE A 158 -3.18 -8.87 -26.71
CA PHE A 158 -3.48 -10.29 -26.82
C PHE A 158 -5.00 -10.48 -26.95
N SER A 159 -5.44 -11.34 -27.85
CA SER A 159 -6.85 -11.70 -27.97
C SER A 159 -7.30 -12.67 -26.86
N SER A 160 -7.02 -12.31 -25.60
CA SER A 160 -7.23 -13.18 -24.46
C SER A 160 -8.71 -13.28 -24.07
N ARG A 161 -9.16 -14.49 -23.73
CA ARG A 161 -10.49 -14.73 -23.14
C ARG A 161 -10.52 -14.56 -21.63
N VAL A 162 -9.39 -14.78 -20.99
CA VAL A 162 -9.21 -14.54 -19.55
C VAL A 162 -8.08 -13.54 -19.36
N ILE A 163 -8.34 -12.47 -18.61
CA ILE A 163 -7.37 -11.42 -18.31
C ILE A 163 -7.21 -11.33 -16.79
N ILE A 164 -6.01 -11.46 -16.31
CA ILE A 164 -5.65 -11.33 -14.91
C ILE A 164 -5.02 -9.96 -14.70
N MET A 165 -5.51 -9.19 -13.73
CA MET A 165 -5.02 -7.87 -13.37
C MET A 165 -4.57 -7.90 -11.92
N ASP A 166 -3.25 -7.89 -11.68
CA ASP A 166 -2.66 -7.94 -10.34
C ASP A 166 -2.28 -6.51 -9.91
N GLU A 167 -3.10 -5.93 -9.02
CA GLU A 167 -3.00 -4.55 -8.49
C GLU A 167 -2.80 -3.48 -9.58
N PRO A 168 -3.66 -3.42 -10.60
CA PRO A 168 -3.42 -2.59 -11.78
C PRO A 168 -3.50 -1.08 -11.51
N THR A 169 -4.09 -0.66 -10.39
CA THR A 169 -4.37 0.75 -10.05
C THR A 169 -3.38 1.38 -9.07
N ASP A 170 -2.40 0.63 -8.56
CA ASP A 170 -1.49 1.12 -7.50
C ASP A 170 -0.71 2.40 -7.87
N ALA A 171 -0.36 2.54 -9.14
CA ALA A 171 0.40 3.67 -9.66
C ALA A 171 -0.46 4.67 -10.45
N LEU A 172 -1.78 4.44 -10.56
CA LEU A 172 -2.69 5.24 -11.37
C LEU A 172 -3.30 6.40 -10.57
N THR A 173 -3.51 7.52 -11.25
CA THR A 173 -4.38 8.60 -10.79
C THR A 173 -5.85 8.18 -10.89
N ASP A 174 -6.75 8.92 -10.22
CA ASP A 174 -8.20 8.65 -10.28
C ASP A 174 -8.72 8.69 -11.72
N THR A 175 -8.23 9.61 -12.55
CA THR A 175 -8.61 9.72 -13.97
C THR A 175 -8.17 8.50 -14.78
N GLU A 176 -6.94 8.01 -14.56
CA GLU A 176 -6.42 6.81 -15.21
C GLU A 176 -7.14 5.55 -14.73
N THR A 177 -7.48 5.48 -13.44
CA THR A 177 -8.28 4.40 -12.85
C THR A 177 -9.66 4.32 -13.51
N GLU A 178 -10.35 5.44 -13.67
CA GLU A 178 -11.66 5.47 -14.33
C GLU A 178 -11.58 5.07 -15.83
N ALA A 179 -10.48 5.45 -16.51
CA ALA A 179 -10.23 5.01 -17.87
C ALA A 179 -10.05 3.47 -17.94
N LEU A 180 -9.31 2.89 -17.00
CA LEU A 180 -9.15 1.44 -16.88
C LEU A 180 -10.49 0.76 -16.59
N PHE A 181 -11.31 1.28 -15.67
CA PHE A 181 -12.63 0.72 -15.34
C PHE A 181 -13.58 0.76 -16.55
N SER A 182 -13.53 1.82 -17.36
CA SER A 182 -14.27 1.87 -18.62
C SER A 182 -13.89 0.70 -19.55
N VAL A 183 -12.59 0.43 -19.68
CA VAL A 183 -12.10 -0.69 -20.50
C VAL A 183 -12.47 -2.05 -19.91
N ILE A 184 -12.43 -2.21 -18.59
CA ILE A 184 -12.89 -3.45 -17.93
C ILE A 184 -14.38 -3.70 -18.23
N ARG A 185 -15.23 -2.66 -18.14
CA ARG A 185 -16.66 -2.75 -18.48
C ARG A 185 -16.88 -3.16 -19.95
N GLU A 186 -16.06 -2.65 -20.89
CA GLU A 186 -16.10 -3.06 -22.31
C GLU A 186 -15.71 -4.54 -22.50
N LEU A 187 -14.59 -4.97 -21.89
CA LEU A 187 -14.11 -6.36 -21.98
C LEU A 187 -15.12 -7.35 -21.38
N ARG A 188 -15.76 -6.96 -20.29
CA ARG A 188 -16.86 -7.69 -19.69
C ARG A 188 -18.04 -7.84 -20.67
N ALA A 189 -18.43 -6.75 -21.35
CA ALA A 189 -19.49 -6.78 -22.37
C ALA A 189 -19.13 -7.65 -23.58
N GLU A 190 -17.83 -7.75 -23.92
CA GLU A 190 -17.30 -8.68 -24.94
C GLU A 190 -17.34 -10.16 -24.52
N GLY A 191 -17.78 -10.47 -23.29
CA GLY A 191 -17.85 -11.83 -22.76
C GLY A 191 -16.54 -12.39 -22.24
N ARG A 192 -15.52 -11.56 -22.03
CA ARG A 192 -14.24 -11.99 -21.43
C ARG A 192 -14.40 -12.22 -19.93
N GLY A 193 -13.66 -13.17 -19.39
CA GLY A 193 -13.53 -13.37 -17.95
C GLY A 193 -12.35 -12.56 -17.41
N ILE A 194 -12.55 -11.86 -16.31
CA ILE A 194 -11.51 -11.01 -15.73
C ILE A 194 -11.26 -11.46 -14.29
N VAL A 195 -10.00 -11.64 -13.91
CA VAL A 195 -9.57 -11.79 -12.51
C VAL A 195 -8.96 -10.46 -12.09
N TYR A 196 -9.52 -9.85 -11.06
CA TYR A 196 -9.11 -8.56 -10.53
C TYR A 196 -8.58 -8.73 -9.11
N ILE A 197 -7.30 -8.44 -8.92
CA ILE A 197 -6.64 -8.50 -7.62
C ILE A 197 -6.38 -7.07 -7.18
N SER A 198 -6.94 -6.66 -6.05
CA SER A 198 -6.74 -5.36 -5.45
C SER A 198 -6.89 -5.44 -3.93
N HIS A 199 -6.19 -4.60 -3.21
CA HIS A 199 -6.39 -4.42 -1.77
C HIS A 199 -7.35 -3.24 -1.46
N ARG A 200 -7.82 -2.52 -2.49
CA ARG A 200 -8.74 -1.39 -2.39
C ARG A 200 -10.18 -1.88 -2.49
N LEU A 201 -10.85 -2.04 -1.37
CA LEU A 201 -12.20 -2.62 -1.33
C LEU A 201 -13.22 -1.82 -2.16
N LYS A 202 -13.10 -0.48 -2.21
CA LYS A 202 -13.96 0.38 -3.05
C LYS A 202 -13.97 -0.05 -4.51
N GLU A 203 -12.80 -0.41 -5.06
CA GLU A 203 -12.68 -0.90 -6.43
C GLU A 203 -13.42 -2.22 -6.64
N ILE A 204 -13.39 -3.11 -5.63
CA ILE A 204 -14.07 -4.40 -5.68
C ILE A 204 -15.58 -4.21 -5.76
N PHE A 205 -16.14 -3.33 -4.92
CA PHE A 205 -17.57 -3.03 -4.93
C PHE A 205 -18.03 -2.29 -6.19
N GLU A 206 -17.13 -1.55 -6.86
CA GLU A 206 -17.44 -0.79 -8.06
C GLU A 206 -17.41 -1.64 -9.35
N ILE A 207 -16.39 -2.52 -9.48
CA ILE A 207 -16.10 -3.15 -10.78
C ILE A 207 -16.32 -4.65 -10.80
N CYS A 208 -16.33 -5.35 -9.63
CA CYS A 208 -16.38 -6.80 -9.56
C CYS A 208 -17.80 -7.34 -9.39
N ASP A 209 -18.08 -8.49 -10.02
CA ASP A 209 -19.35 -9.19 -9.91
C ASP A 209 -19.31 -10.26 -8.81
N ASP A 210 -18.20 -10.97 -8.73
CA ASP A 210 -17.98 -12.08 -7.80
C ASP A 210 -16.65 -11.89 -7.07
N VAL A 211 -16.52 -12.53 -5.93
CA VAL A 211 -15.30 -12.54 -5.14
C VAL A 211 -14.94 -13.95 -4.69
N THR A 212 -13.68 -14.31 -4.86
CA THR A 212 -13.05 -15.47 -4.23
C THR A 212 -12.08 -14.98 -3.17
N VAL A 213 -12.23 -15.46 -1.94
CA VAL A 213 -11.36 -15.12 -0.82
C VAL A 213 -10.42 -16.27 -0.51
N LEU A 214 -9.11 -15.96 -0.45
CA LEU A 214 -8.06 -16.84 0.03
C LEU A 214 -7.54 -16.35 1.37
N ARG A 215 -7.21 -17.27 2.28
CA ARG A 215 -6.54 -16.97 3.53
C ARG A 215 -5.57 -18.11 3.88
N ASP A 216 -4.32 -17.77 4.20
CA ASP A 216 -3.26 -18.73 4.55
C ASP A 216 -3.10 -19.88 3.51
N GLY A 217 -3.21 -19.53 2.22
CA GLY A 217 -3.12 -20.46 1.11
C GLY A 217 -4.37 -21.32 0.88
N GLN A 218 -5.45 -21.11 1.64
CA GLN A 218 -6.69 -21.90 1.56
C GLN A 218 -7.82 -21.11 0.92
N PHE A 219 -8.72 -21.80 0.24
CA PHE A 219 -9.99 -21.26 -0.23
C PHE A 219 -10.96 -21.08 0.95
N ILE A 220 -11.48 -19.89 1.14
CA ILE A 220 -12.43 -19.56 2.21
C ILE A 220 -13.86 -19.54 1.67
N ALA A 221 -14.10 -18.76 0.63
CA ALA A 221 -15.43 -18.62 0.04
C ALA A 221 -15.37 -18.05 -1.37
N GLU A 222 -16.40 -18.35 -2.17
CA GLU A 222 -16.78 -17.63 -3.39
C GLU A 222 -18.19 -17.06 -3.18
N ARG A 223 -18.38 -15.76 -3.44
CA ARG A 223 -19.65 -15.04 -3.24
C ARG A 223 -19.85 -14.02 -4.35
N THR A 224 -21.11 -13.61 -4.57
CA THR A 224 -21.42 -12.42 -5.37
C THR A 224 -21.18 -11.17 -4.56
N VAL A 225 -20.48 -10.18 -5.13
CA VAL A 225 -20.15 -8.91 -4.46
C VAL A 225 -21.41 -8.19 -3.99
N ALA A 226 -22.49 -8.20 -4.79
CA ALA A 226 -23.77 -7.59 -4.43
C ALA A 226 -24.45 -8.18 -3.17
N SER A 227 -24.00 -9.36 -2.70
CA SER A 227 -24.53 -10.00 -1.47
C SER A 227 -23.71 -9.70 -0.23
N LEU A 228 -22.66 -8.88 -0.33
CA LEU A 228 -21.69 -8.60 0.71
C LEU A 228 -21.67 -7.11 1.03
N ASP A 229 -21.38 -6.79 2.27
CA ASP A 229 -20.89 -5.50 2.70
C ASP A 229 -19.37 -5.55 2.94
N GLU A 230 -18.79 -4.39 3.19
CA GLU A 230 -17.34 -4.25 3.39
C GLU A 230 -16.87 -5.05 4.63
N ASP A 231 -17.68 -5.06 5.69
CA ASP A 231 -17.39 -5.73 6.94
C ASP A 231 -17.34 -7.25 6.79
N ALA A 232 -18.34 -7.82 6.11
CA ALA A 232 -18.38 -9.25 5.83
C ALA A 232 -17.21 -9.71 4.93
N LEU A 233 -16.80 -8.86 3.99
CA LEU A 233 -15.67 -9.15 3.11
C LEU A 233 -14.36 -9.16 3.89
N ILE A 234 -14.14 -8.16 4.76
CA ILE A 234 -12.97 -8.10 5.64
C ILE A 234 -12.96 -9.29 6.60
N GLU A 235 -14.11 -9.64 7.21
CA GLU A 235 -14.21 -10.81 8.10
C GLU A 235 -13.76 -12.10 7.39
N MET A 236 -14.16 -12.31 6.14
CA MET A 236 -13.71 -13.46 5.35
C MET A 236 -12.20 -13.43 5.07
N MET A 237 -11.62 -12.24 4.75
CA MET A 237 -10.20 -12.10 4.45
C MET A 237 -9.31 -12.32 5.67
N VAL A 238 -9.70 -11.74 6.82
CA VAL A 238 -8.91 -11.69 8.06
C VAL A 238 -9.30 -12.81 9.03
N GLY A 239 -10.55 -13.30 8.96
CA GLY A 239 -11.10 -14.31 9.87
C GLY A 239 -11.59 -13.76 11.21
N ARG A 240 -11.77 -12.43 11.33
CA ARG A 240 -12.22 -11.72 12.54
C ARG A 240 -13.08 -10.52 12.17
N ARG A 241 -13.96 -10.07 13.08
CA ARG A 241 -14.81 -8.90 12.88
C ARG A 241 -14.02 -7.59 12.90
N LEU A 242 -14.53 -6.57 12.17
CA LEU A 242 -13.91 -5.24 12.05
C LEU A 242 -13.76 -4.50 13.39
N GLU A 243 -14.68 -4.67 14.35
CA GLU A 243 -14.62 -4.07 15.68
C GLU A 243 -13.32 -4.39 16.45
N GLU A 244 -12.61 -5.46 16.03
CA GLU A 244 -11.29 -5.82 16.53
C GLU A 244 -10.12 -5.24 15.69
N GLN A 245 -10.39 -4.51 14.62
CA GLN A 245 -9.32 -4.02 13.70
C GLN A 245 -8.57 -2.83 14.32
N TYR A 246 -9.28 -1.95 15.02
CA TYR A 246 -8.71 -0.79 15.71
C TYR A 246 -8.78 -0.99 17.21
N PRO A 247 -7.78 -1.64 17.84
CA PRO A 247 -7.79 -1.92 19.27
C PRO A 247 -7.54 -0.64 20.07
N ARG A 248 -8.56 0.23 20.16
CA ARG A 248 -8.44 1.51 20.84
C ARG A 248 -8.25 1.34 22.35
N LEU A 249 -7.24 2.02 22.88
CA LEU A 249 -7.02 2.13 24.32
C LEU A 249 -7.37 3.54 24.78
N THR A 250 -8.37 3.66 25.65
CA THR A 250 -8.75 4.93 26.29
C THR A 250 -8.09 5.00 27.66
N ILE A 251 -7.16 5.94 27.83
CA ILE A 251 -6.48 6.23 29.10
C ILE A 251 -6.48 7.74 29.31
N PRO A 252 -6.39 8.23 30.55
CA PRO A 252 -6.26 9.65 30.83
C PRO A 252 -5.01 10.22 30.15
N HIS A 253 -5.15 11.40 29.57
CA HIS A 253 -4.00 12.12 29.01
C HIS A 253 -3.11 12.63 30.15
N GLY A 254 -1.81 12.64 29.90
CA GLY A 254 -0.80 13.23 30.77
C GLY A 254 -0.72 14.75 30.64
N GLU A 255 0.38 15.32 31.12
CA GLU A 255 0.68 16.74 30.99
C GLU A 255 0.90 17.15 29.52
N LEU A 256 0.81 18.47 29.28
CA LEU A 256 1.10 19.05 27.96
C LEU A 256 2.54 18.73 27.58
N ARG A 257 2.71 18.03 26.47
CA ARG A 257 4.01 17.56 25.95
C ARG A 257 4.58 18.47 24.89
N LEU A 258 3.78 18.74 23.85
CA LEU A 258 4.19 19.55 22.70
C LEU A 258 3.12 20.60 22.44
N GLN A 259 3.55 21.85 22.23
CA GLN A 259 2.69 22.93 21.77
C GLN A 259 3.31 23.54 20.51
N VAL A 260 2.49 23.66 19.49
CA VAL A 260 2.82 24.28 18.20
C VAL A 260 2.00 25.54 18.09
N ASN A 261 2.63 26.69 17.91
CA ASN A 261 1.97 27.98 17.84
C ASN A 261 2.31 28.68 16.52
N ASP A 262 1.30 28.99 15.72
CA ASP A 262 1.36 29.78 14.48
C ASP A 262 2.44 29.31 13.47
N PHE A 263 2.61 27.98 13.37
CA PHE A 263 3.65 27.34 12.57
C PHE A 263 3.37 27.52 11.09
N SER A 264 4.32 28.13 10.36
CA SER A 264 4.19 28.41 8.92
C SER A 264 5.45 28.00 8.18
N GLY A 265 5.31 27.58 6.90
CA GLY A 265 6.40 27.17 6.01
C GLY A 265 5.98 26.00 5.11
N ALA A 266 6.69 25.76 4.02
CA ALA A 266 6.46 24.65 3.08
C ALA A 266 4.98 24.50 2.66
N GLY A 267 4.24 25.61 2.53
CA GLY A 267 2.80 25.59 2.18
C GLY A 267 1.85 25.50 3.38
N VAL A 268 2.35 25.24 4.58
CA VAL A 268 1.57 25.28 5.84
C VAL A 268 1.42 26.74 6.30
N LYS A 269 0.26 27.09 6.85
CA LYS A 269 -0.11 28.44 7.24
C LYS A 269 -0.71 28.45 8.64
N GLU A 270 -0.03 29.11 9.60
CA GLU A 270 -0.54 29.43 10.95
C GLU A 270 -1.10 28.20 11.69
N ALA A 271 -0.41 27.05 11.58
CA ALA A 271 -0.86 25.84 12.26
C ALA A 271 -0.59 25.93 13.76
N SER A 272 -1.64 25.77 14.58
CA SER A 272 -1.54 25.79 16.03
C SER A 272 -2.30 24.61 16.62
N PHE A 273 -1.65 23.83 17.51
CA PHE A 273 -2.26 22.72 18.24
C PHE A 273 -1.41 22.31 19.44
N SER A 274 -1.98 21.45 20.28
CA SER A 274 -1.31 20.87 21.44
C SER A 274 -1.34 19.34 21.40
N LEU A 275 -0.36 18.70 22.04
CA LEU A 275 -0.27 17.25 22.22
C LEU A 275 0.11 16.94 23.65
N HIS A 276 -0.61 16.01 24.28
CA HIS A 276 -0.41 15.61 25.67
C HIS A 276 0.35 14.29 25.78
N GLY A 277 0.87 14.01 26.96
CA GLY A 277 1.42 12.70 27.30
C GLY A 277 0.35 11.61 27.15
N SER A 278 0.72 10.42 26.68
CA SER A 278 -0.21 9.31 26.49
C SER A 278 -1.41 9.63 25.58
N GLU A 279 -1.25 10.55 24.64
CA GLU A 279 -2.25 10.93 23.66
C GLU A 279 -1.87 10.43 22.26
N ILE A 280 -2.85 9.96 21.49
CA ILE A 280 -2.75 9.79 20.04
C ILE A 280 -3.55 10.91 19.38
N LEU A 281 -2.85 11.89 18.82
CA LEU A 281 -3.43 12.97 18.02
C LEU A 281 -3.46 12.55 16.55
N GLY A 282 -4.65 12.33 16.01
CA GLY A 282 -4.84 12.01 14.59
C GLY A 282 -4.74 13.27 13.73
N VAL A 283 -4.10 13.18 12.57
CA VAL A 283 -4.06 14.24 11.56
C VAL A 283 -4.55 13.69 10.25
N CYS A 284 -5.67 14.22 9.74
CA CYS A 284 -6.26 13.79 8.47
C CYS A 284 -6.53 14.97 7.53
N GLY A 285 -6.92 14.69 6.29
CA GLY A 285 -7.21 15.66 5.24
C GLY A 285 -7.03 15.04 3.86
N LEU A 286 -7.44 15.73 2.82
CA LEU A 286 -7.28 15.27 1.45
C LEU A 286 -5.79 15.22 1.04
N MET A 287 -5.51 14.53 -0.06
CA MET A 287 -4.17 14.51 -0.66
C MET A 287 -3.72 15.95 -0.98
N GLY A 288 -2.49 16.31 -0.58
CA GLY A 288 -1.98 17.67 -0.74
C GLY A 288 -2.50 18.69 0.29
N ALA A 289 -3.20 18.27 1.34
CA ALA A 289 -3.71 19.16 2.40
C ALA A 289 -2.61 19.79 3.28
N GLY A 290 -1.35 19.33 3.18
CA GLY A 290 -0.23 19.88 3.95
C GLY A 290 0.13 19.07 5.21
N ARG A 291 -0.42 17.86 5.38
CA ARG A 291 -0.21 17.00 6.56
C ARG A 291 1.27 16.63 6.76
N THR A 292 1.87 16.01 5.78
CA THR A 292 3.29 15.60 5.77
C THR A 292 4.21 16.81 5.88
N GLU A 293 3.88 17.91 5.22
CA GLU A 293 4.62 19.16 5.27
C GLU A 293 4.66 19.74 6.69
N LEU A 294 3.53 19.75 7.41
CA LEU A 294 3.47 20.18 8.81
C LEU A 294 4.36 19.29 9.70
N MET A 295 4.31 17.97 9.55
CA MET A 295 5.13 17.06 10.33
C MET A 295 6.63 17.22 10.02
N LYS A 296 7.00 17.42 8.76
CA LYS A 296 8.39 17.70 8.35
C LYS A 296 8.91 19.04 8.82
N LEU A 297 8.04 20.05 8.96
CA LEU A 297 8.37 21.33 9.61
C LEU A 297 8.68 21.14 11.10
N ILE A 298 7.83 20.43 11.83
CA ILE A 298 8.04 20.13 13.27
C ILE A 298 9.31 19.32 13.48
N TYR A 299 9.60 18.38 12.58
CA TYR A 299 10.80 17.55 12.63
C TYR A 299 12.09 18.27 12.16
N GLY A 300 11.97 19.48 11.62
CA GLY A 300 13.12 20.26 11.11
C GLY A 300 13.68 19.75 9.77
N ALA A 301 12.95 18.92 9.05
CA ALA A 301 13.31 18.51 7.69
C ALA A 301 13.01 19.63 6.67
N TYR A 302 12.03 20.48 6.96
CA TYR A 302 11.75 21.71 6.23
C TYR A 302 11.98 22.92 7.14
N ALA A 303 12.46 24.02 6.56
CA ALA A 303 12.65 25.26 7.28
C ALA A 303 11.30 25.94 7.54
N LYS A 304 11.03 26.30 8.79
CA LYS A 304 9.90 27.14 9.16
C LYS A 304 10.16 28.61 8.78
N THR A 305 9.11 29.33 8.47
CA THR A 305 9.16 30.80 8.25
C THR A 305 8.75 31.55 9.51
N GLU A 306 7.75 31.04 10.24
CA GLU A 306 7.17 31.67 11.43
C GLU A 306 6.73 30.59 12.43
N GLY A 307 6.42 31.02 13.65
CA GLY A 307 5.84 30.18 14.71
C GLY A 307 6.85 29.67 15.73
N GLU A 308 6.30 29.16 16.83
CA GLU A 308 7.05 28.68 17.99
C GLU A 308 6.70 27.23 18.31
N LEU A 309 7.68 26.50 18.79
CA LEU A 309 7.54 25.16 19.31
C LEU A 309 7.92 25.14 20.81
N VAL A 310 7.07 24.54 21.63
CA VAL A 310 7.30 24.36 23.06
C VAL A 310 7.23 22.88 23.40
N LEU A 311 8.25 22.34 24.03
CA LEU A 311 8.33 20.95 24.47
C LEU A 311 8.50 20.89 25.99
N ASP A 312 7.63 20.15 26.67
CA ASP A 312 7.64 20.05 28.14
C ASP A 312 7.62 21.43 28.86
N GLY A 313 6.95 22.43 28.26
CA GLY A 313 6.86 23.79 28.80
C GLY A 313 8.05 24.70 28.46
N GLU A 314 9.10 24.20 27.81
CA GLU A 314 10.27 24.97 27.42
C GLU A 314 10.28 25.30 25.93
N PRO A 315 10.57 26.56 25.53
CA PRO A 315 10.68 26.92 24.12
C PRO A 315 11.77 26.11 23.42
N LEU A 316 11.45 25.54 22.25
CA LEU A 316 12.33 24.69 21.49
C LEU A 316 12.58 25.25 20.10
N THR A 317 13.87 25.40 19.74
CA THR A 317 14.28 25.78 18.39
C THR A 317 14.84 24.55 17.66
N ILE A 318 14.21 24.20 16.54
CA ILE A 318 14.62 23.10 15.66
C ILE A 318 15.05 23.69 14.32
N ASN A 319 16.31 23.52 13.96
CA ASN A 319 16.88 23.93 12.67
C ASN A 319 17.29 22.73 11.79
N SER A 320 17.31 21.55 12.36
CA SER A 320 17.68 20.31 11.67
C SER A 320 16.94 19.11 12.26
N THR A 321 16.90 18.03 11.51
CA THR A 321 16.36 16.74 12.01
C THR A 321 17.15 16.18 13.19
N GLN A 322 18.45 16.52 13.30
CA GLN A 322 19.27 16.14 14.44
C GLN A 322 18.81 16.87 15.73
N ASP A 323 18.47 18.15 15.64
CA ASP A 323 17.95 18.90 16.81
C ASP A 323 16.64 18.26 17.30
N ALA A 324 15.77 17.81 16.39
CA ALA A 324 14.53 17.12 16.76
C ALA A 324 14.82 15.80 17.48
N LEU A 325 15.72 14.98 16.93
CA LEU A 325 16.13 13.70 17.54
C LEU A 325 16.74 13.89 18.93
N ASP A 326 17.64 14.86 19.08
CA ASP A 326 18.33 15.14 20.36
C ASP A 326 17.36 15.63 21.45
N ASN A 327 16.24 16.24 21.06
CA ASN A 327 15.15 16.65 21.96
C ASN A 327 14.03 15.60 22.12
N GLY A 328 14.17 14.43 21.49
CA GLY A 328 13.25 13.32 21.64
C GLY A 328 12.00 13.44 20.76
N ILE A 329 12.05 14.17 19.66
CA ILE A 329 11.02 14.17 18.61
C ILE A 329 11.49 13.27 17.46
N VAL A 330 10.71 12.25 17.13
CA VAL A 330 11.02 11.28 16.08
C VAL A 330 9.93 11.29 15.02
N TYR A 331 10.33 11.25 13.77
CA TYR A 331 9.45 11.18 12.60
C TYR A 331 9.70 9.89 11.82
N ILE A 332 8.64 9.13 11.58
CA ILE A 332 8.64 7.95 10.71
C ILE A 332 7.91 8.31 9.42
N SER A 333 8.66 8.32 8.32
CA SER A 333 8.19 8.76 7.01
C SER A 333 7.24 7.74 6.35
N GLU A 334 6.31 8.27 5.56
CA GLU A 334 5.48 7.51 4.62
C GLU A 334 6.34 6.71 3.62
N ASP A 335 7.40 7.34 3.07
CA ASP A 335 8.31 6.67 2.14
C ASP A 335 9.39 5.85 2.86
N ARG A 336 9.04 4.60 3.17
CA ARG A 336 9.95 3.65 3.81
C ARG A 336 11.21 3.37 3.02
N LYS A 337 11.11 3.37 1.69
CA LYS A 337 12.20 2.94 0.80
C LYS A 337 13.15 4.09 0.44
N GLY A 338 12.62 5.30 0.32
CA GLY A 338 13.40 6.50 0.02
C GLY A 338 14.00 7.13 1.28
N ASP A 339 13.14 7.45 2.25
CA ASP A 339 13.52 8.21 3.46
C ASP A 339 13.66 7.32 4.70
N GLY A 340 12.89 6.23 4.76
CA GLY A 340 12.68 5.47 5.99
C GLY A 340 13.78 4.45 6.30
N LEU A 341 14.31 3.70 5.34
CA LEU A 341 15.20 2.57 5.56
C LEU A 341 16.35 2.55 4.56
N VAL A 342 17.51 2.08 4.99
CA VAL A 342 18.65 1.84 4.11
C VAL A 342 18.57 0.39 3.61
N LEU A 343 18.02 0.19 2.41
CA LEU A 343 17.65 -1.12 1.88
C LEU A 343 18.82 -2.11 1.73
N GLY A 344 20.06 -1.61 1.59
CA GLY A 344 21.27 -2.43 1.52
C GLY A 344 21.79 -2.91 2.87
N MET A 345 21.37 -2.29 3.96
CA MET A 345 21.79 -2.62 5.33
C MET A 345 20.93 -3.75 5.93
N SER A 346 21.46 -4.39 6.96
CA SER A 346 20.77 -5.41 7.73
C SER A 346 19.64 -4.84 8.60
N VAL A 347 18.80 -5.70 9.14
CA VAL A 347 17.78 -5.37 10.15
C VAL A 347 18.43 -4.68 11.35
N LYS A 348 19.55 -5.26 11.87
CA LYS A 348 20.29 -4.72 13.00
C LYS A 348 20.77 -3.30 12.73
N GLU A 349 21.49 -3.09 11.61
CA GLU A 349 22.04 -1.78 11.26
C GLU A 349 20.95 -0.73 11.04
N ASN A 350 19.84 -1.08 10.38
CA ASN A 350 18.72 -0.17 10.25
C ASN A 350 18.10 0.22 11.58
N MET A 351 17.91 -0.72 12.51
CA MET A 351 17.33 -0.43 13.82
C MET A 351 18.20 0.47 14.67
N THR A 352 19.51 0.28 14.63
CA THR A 352 20.44 0.99 15.54
C THR A 352 20.99 2.27 14.97
N LEU A 353 20.80 2.55 13.68
CA LEU A 353 21.41 3.67 12.95
C LEU A 353 21.23 5.03 13.65
N THR A 354 20.01 5.34 14.08
CA THR A 354 19.69 6.62 14.76
C THR A 354 20.01 6.61 16.25
N ALA A 355 20.26 5.44 16.84
CA ALA A 355 20.52 5.23 18.25
C ALA A 355 21.96 4.79 18.54
N LEU A 356 22.87 4.89 17.57
CA LEU A 356 24.27 4.43 17.72
C LEU A 356 24.98 5.08 18.90
N ASN A 357 24.65 6.32 19.25
CA ASN A 357 25.24 7.02 20.40
C ASN A 357 25.04 6.26 21.72
N TYR A 358 23.91 5.56 21.89
CA TYR A 358 23.66 4.74 23.10
C TYR A 358 24.54 3.49 23.17
N PHE A 359 24.97 2.99 22.03
CA PHE A 359 25.85 1.81 21.92
C PHE A 359 27.32 2.16 21.70
N SER A 360 27.66 3.44 21.55
CA SER A 360 29.01 3.92 21.31
C SER A 360 29.79 4.11 22.62
N SER A 361 31.11 3.98 22.52
CA SER A 361 32.06 4.31 23.57
C SER A 361 33.34 4.85 22.93
N ILE A 362 34.26 5.33 23.74
CA ILE A 362 35.60 5.75 23.26
C ILE A 362 36.39 4.60 22.60
N TRP A 363 35.98 3.35 22.86
CA TRP A 363 36.61 2.13 22.31
C TRP A 363 35.86 1.55 21.12
N GLY A 364 34.81 2.22 20.63
CA GLY A 364 33.97 1.74 19.54
C GLY A 364 32.59 1.29 19.99
N ILE A 365 31.92 0.49 19.17
CA ILE A 365 30.54 0.03 19.39
C ILE A 365 30.51 -1.13 20.40
N LYS A 366 29.61 -1.06 21.37
CA LYS A 366 29.31 -2.13 22.34
C LYS A 366 28.42 -3.19 21.68
N HIS A 367 28.99 -4.04 20.84
CA HIS A 367 28.26 -5.00 20.01
C HIS A 367 27.30 -5.91 20.80
N ALA A 368 27.67 -6.37 22.00
CA ALA A 368 26.81 -7.23 22.81
C ALA A 368 25.53 -6.49 23.27
N ALA A 369 25.67 -5.24 23.71
CA ALA A 369 24.52 -4.43 24.13
C ALA A 369 23.62 -4.08 22.93
N GLU A 370 24.22 -3.75 21.79
CA GLU A 370 23.52 -3.49 20.53
C GLU A 370 22.72 -4.72 20.09
N GLN A 371 23.34 -5.91 20.05
CA GLN A 371 22.69 -7.15 19.66
C GLN A 371 21.54 -7.53 20.60
N GLN A 372 21.73 -7.33 21.92
CA GLN A 372 20.67 -7.61 22.89
C GLN A 372 19.47 -6.69 22.67
N ALA A 373 19.68 -5.38 22.52
CA ALA A 373 18.61 -4.42 22.26
C ALA A 373 17.84 -4.76 20.96
N VAL A 374 18.56 -5.06 19.88
CA VAL A 374 17.93 -5.49 18.61
C VAL A 374 17.11 -6.74 18.78
N SER A 375 17.63 -7.74 19.51
CA SER A 375 16.92 -9.00 19.80
C SER A 375 15.62 -8.75 20.57
N ASP A 376 15.66 -7.84 21.54
CA ASP A 376 14.47 -7.47 22.35
C ASP A 376 13.41 -6.78 21.48
N PHE A 377 13.81 -5.86 20.62
CA PHE A 377 12.91 -5.20 19.68
C PHE A 377 12.36 -6.16 18.61
N ILE A 378 13.15 -7.10 18.08
CA ILE A 378 12.66 -8.13 17.15
C ILE A 378 11.55 -8.94 17.81
N ARG A 379 11.70 -9.32 19.09
CA ARG A 379 10.68 -10.03 19.86
C ARG A 379 9.46 -9.17 20.14
N LEU A 380 9.65 -7.93 20.63
CA LEU A 380 8.59 -7.00 20.96
C LEU A 380 7.68 -6.72 19.76
N PHE A 381 8.29 -6.48 18.61
CA PHE A 381 7.58 -6.17 17.36
C PHE A 381 7.15 -7.41 16.56
N ASN A 382 7.46 -8.62 17.06
CA ASN A 382 7.22 -9.86 16.32
C ASN A 382 7.71 -9.76 14.86
N ILE A 383 8.97 -9.29 14.68
CA ILE A 383 9.55 -9.12 13.34
C ILE A 383 9.97 -10.51 12.82
N LYS A 384 9.35 -10.88 11.70
CA LYS A 384 9.67 -12.15 11.02
C LYS A 384 10.95 -12.01 10.20
N THR A 385 12.08 -12.36 10.79
CA THR A 385 13.40 -12.41 10.15
C THR A 385 14.16 -13.64 10.57
N PRO A 386 14.86 -14.34 9.65
CA PRO A 386 15.70 -15.49 10.01
C PRO A 386 16.87 -15.11 10.93
N THR A 387 17.47 -13.94 10.69
CA THR A 387 18.58 -13.40 11.47
C THR A 387 18.52 -11.89 11.49
N MET A 388 19.13 -11.25 12.50
CA MET A 388 19.25 -9.79 12.56
C MET A 388 20.20 -9.21 11.49
N GLN A 389 21.01 -10.03 10.85
CA GLN A 389 21.92 -9.68 9.74
C GLN A 389 21.24 -9.74 8.38
N GLN A 390 19.97 -10.20 8.31
CA GLN A 390 19.19 -10.24 7.08
C GLN A 390 19.11 -8.83 6.46
N PRO A 391 19.44 -8.64 5.17
CA PRO A 391 19.22 -7.38 4.48
C PRO A 391 17.74 -7.00 4.50
N ILE A 392 17.44 -5.72 4.85
CA ILE A 392 16.05 -5.26 5.07
C ILE A 392 15.18 -5.39 3.82
N ARG A 393 15.75 -5.26 2.63
CA ARG A 393 15.05 -5.41 1.33
C ARG A 393 14.39 -6.78 1.14
N LEU A 394 14.83 -7.81 1.88
CA LEU A 394 14.30 -9.17 1.79
C LEU A 394 13.12 -9.42 2.73
N LEU A 395 12.76 -8.46 3.58
CA LEU A 395 11.60 -8.55 4.44
C LEU A 395 10.33 -8.10 3.72
N SER A 396 9.17 -8.62 4.17
CA SER A 396 7.86 -8.12 3.74
C SER A 396 7.65 -6.66 4.15
N GLY A 397 6.75 -5.94 3.45
CA GLY A 397 6.43 -4.54 3.74
C GLY A 397 6.04 -4.29 5.20
N GLY A 398 5.23 -5.16 5.80
CA GLY A 398 4.83 -5.05 7.20
C GLY A 398 6.02 -5.21 8.15
N ASN A 399 6.96 -6.13 7.88
CA ASN A 399 8.16 -6.29 8.72
C ASN A 399 9.14 -5.12 8.53
N GLN A 400 9.26 -4.57 7.31
CA GLN A 400 10.03 -3.33 7.07
C GLN A 400 9.46 -2.17 7.87
N GLN A 401 8.14 -2.01 7.92
CA GLN A 401 7.48 -0.96 8.70
C GLN A 401 7.75 -1.10 10.20
N LYS A 402 7.68 -2.32 10.72
CA LYS A 402 8.01 -2.60 12.12
C LYS A 402 9.47 -2.24 12.46
N VAL A 403 10.40 -2.52 11.54
CA VAL A 403 11.81 -2.11 11.70
C VAL A 403 11.95 -0.58 11.68
N ALA A 404 11.24 0.14 10.80
CA ALA A 404 11.27 1.60 10.75
C ALA A 404 10.76 2.23 12.06
N ILE A 405 9.65 1.71 12.61
CA ILE A 405 9.11 2.17 13.89
C ILE A 405 10.07 1.82 15.03
N ALA A 406 10.61 0.60 15.06
CA ALA A 406 11.59 0.14 16.06
C ALA A 406 12.85 1.02 16.07
N ARG A 407 13.35 1.43 14.88
CA ARG A 407 14.48 2.37 14.75
C ARG A 407 14.21 3.68 15.48
N GLY A 408 13.03 4.27 15.27
CA GLY A 408 12.64 5.50 15.95
C GLY A 408 12.54 5.33 17.47
N LEU A 409 11.95 4.24 17.92
CA LEU A 409 11.73 3.97 19.36
C LEU A 409 13.02 3.63 20.10
N MET A 410 14.05 3.10 19.42
CA MET A 410 15.36 2.88 20.04
C MET A 410 16.01 4.18 20.56
N THR A 411 15.62 5.34 20.03
CA THR A 411 16.08 6.65 20.54
C THR A 411 15.35 7.10 21.81
N ARG A 412 14.36 6.35 22.30
CA ARG A 412 13.50 6.67 23.45
C ARG A 412 12.83 8.03 23.31
N PRO A 413 12.03 8.25 22.29
CA PRO A 413 11.42 9.55 22.02
C PRO A 413 10.41 9.96 23.11
N LYS A 414 10.15 11.27 23.20
CA LYS A 414 9.04 11.88 23.94
C LYS A 414 7.81 12.03 23.04
N VAL A 415 8.04 12.33 21.75
CA VAL A 415 7.03 12.51 20.72
C VAL A 415 7.39 11.64 19.53
N LEU A 416 6.43 10.82 19.11
CA LEU A 416 6.55 9.96 17.92
C LEU A 416 5.54 10.41 16.86
N ILE A 417 6.04 10.84 15.71
CA ILE A 417 5.23 11.20 14.55
C ILE A 417 5.26 10.00 13.59
N LEU A 418 4.09 9.45 13.30
CA LEU A 418 3.87 8.34 12.38
C LEU A 418 3.12 8.86 11.15
N ASP A 419 3.81 8.99 10.03
CA ASP A 419 3.21 9.44 8.78
C ASP A 419 2.87 8.23 7.90
N GLU A 420 1.58 8.00 7.69
CA GLU A 420 1.01 6.86 6.95
C GLU A 420 1.61 5.50 7.40
N PRO A 421 1.59 5.15 8.70
CA PRO A 421 2.35 4.01 9.22
C PRO A 421 1.87 2.66 8.70
N THR A 422 0.70 2.59 8.13
CA THR A 422 0.10 1.33 7.64
C THR A 422 -0.05 1.28 6.13
N ARG A 423 0.46 2.30 5.40
CA ARG A 423 0.38 2.33 3.94
C ARG A 423 1.18 1.18 3.31
N GLY A 424 0.51 0.42 2.43
CA GLY A 424 1.11 -0.74 1.78
C GLY A 424 1.48 -1.87 2.74
N VAL A 425 0.77 -1.96 3.86
CA VAL A 425 0.87 -3.03 4.86
C VAL A 425 -0.41 -3.84 4.82
N ASP A 426 -0.28 -5.17 4.93
CA ASP A 426 -1.46 -6.06 4.99
C ASP A 426 -2.28 -5.86 6.27
N VAL A 427 -3.55 -6.28 6.24
CA VAL A 427 -4.51 -6.03 7.32
C VAL A 427 -4.07 -6.66 8.65
N GLY A 428 -3.45 -7.85 8.61
CA GLY A 428 -2.93 -8.52 9.81
C GLY A 428 -1.78 -7.75 10.44
N ALA A 429 -0.84 -7.27 9.62
CA ALA A 429 0.28 -6.47 10.10
C ALA A 429 -0.15 -5.06 10.54
N LYS A 430 -1.22 -4.46 9.94
CA LYS A 430 -1.82 -3.21 10.43
C LYS A 430 -2.26 -3.35 11.90
N LYS A 431 -2.99 -4.43 12.22
CA LYS A 431 -3.45 -4.69 13.60
C LYS A 431 -2.28 -4.80 14.59
N GLU A 432 -1.21 -5.50 14.22
CA GLU A 432 -0.02 -5.60 15.08
C GLU A 432 0.63 -4.22 15.31
N ILE A 433 0.67 -3.36 14.28
CA ILE A 433 1.16 -1.97 14.41
C ILE A 433 0.27 -1.16 15.36
N TYR A 434 -1.07 -1.27 15.26
CA TYR A 434 -1.99 -0.56 16.15
C TYR A 434 -1.86 -1.02 17.62
N GLN A 435 -1.65 -2.31 17.84
CA GLN A 435 -1.40 -2.84 19.19
C GLN A 435 -0.11 -2.27 19.77
N LEU A 436 0.96 -2.16 18.98
CA LEU A 436 2.22 -1.53 19.38
C LEU A 436 2.04 -0.03 19.70
N ILE A 437 1.32 0.70 18.85
CA ILE A 437 1.00 2.12 19.06
C ILE A 437 0.28 2.30 20.43
N ASN A 438 -0.71 1.46 20.73
CA ASN A 438 -1.41 1.50 22.01
C ASN A 438 -0.52 1.14 23.20
N GLN A 439 0.37 0.16 23.04
CA GLN A 439 1.33 -0.18 24.09
C GLN A 439 2.23 1.03 24.41
N PHE A 440 2.78 1.71 23.42
CA PHE A 440 3.64 2.88 23.64
C PHE A 440 2.86 4.07 24.21
N LYS A 441 1.61 4.28 23.79
CA LYS A 441 0.70 5.22 24.42
C LYS A 441 0.56 4.92 25.93
N GLN A 442 0.38 3.66 26.30
CA GLN A 442 0.26 3.24 27.70
C GLN A 442 1.55 3.47 28.50
N GLU A 443 2.71 3.39 27.84
CA GLU A 443 4.02 3.69 28.40
C GLU A 443 4.31 5.21 28.54
N GLY A 444 3.35 6.08 28.16
CA GLY A 444 3.45 7.54 28.31
C GLY A 444 3.91 8.30 27.08
N LEU A 445 4.12 7.61 25.95
CA LEU A 445 4.55 8.24 24.69
C LEU A 445 3.43 9.10 24.09
N SER A 446 3.77 10.30 23.65
CA SER A 446 2.89 11.18 22.87
C SER A 446 3.02 10.86 21.40
N ILE A 447 1.91 10.61 20.70
CA ILE A 447 1.93 10.10 19.32
C ILE A 447 1.10 11.02 18.41
N ILE A 448 1.67 11.42 17.27
CA ILE A 448 0.92 12.05 16.19
C ILE A 448 0.77 11.00 15.09
N LEU A 449 -0.47 10.65 14.77
CA LEU A 449 -0.82 9.68 13.73
C LEU A 449 -1.38 10.42 12.52
N VAL A 450 -0.58 10.49 11.46
CA VAL A 450 -1.01 11.08 10.18
C VAL A 450 -1.51 9.96 9.28
N SER A 451 -2.74 10.05 8.79
CA SER A 451 -3.28 9.08 7.85
C SER A 451 -4.27 9.68 6.85
N SER A 452 -4.24 9.17 5.64
CA SER A 452 -5.25 9.41 4.60
C SER A 452 -6.49 8.52 4.78
N GLU A 453 -6.36 7.42 5.54
CA GLU A 453 -7.46 6.52 5.84
C GLU A 453 -8.27 7.05 7.04
N MET A 454 -9.41 7.72 6.79
CA MET A 454 -10.25 8.25 7.89
C MET A 454 -10.68 7.20 8.91
N PRO A 455 -11.01 5.95 8.55
CA PRO A 455 -11.30 4.90 9.53
C PRO A 455 -10.14 4.61 10.49
N GLU A 456 -8.87 4.69 10.01
CA GLU A 456 -7.69 4.53 10.86
C GLU A 456 -7.59 5.65 11.89
N VAL A 457 -7.72 6.90 11.43
CA VAL A 457 -7.68 8.07 12.33
C VAL A 457 -8.81 8.00 13.35
N LEU A 458 -10.04 7.74 12.92
CA LEU A 458 -11.20 7.56 13.79
C LEU A 458 -11.04 6.40 14.76
N GLY A 459 -10.44 5.29 14.34
CA GLY A 459 -10.27 4.10 15.17
C GLY A 459 -9.19 4.21 16.23
N MET A 460 -8.12 4.96 15.96
CA MET A 460 -6.94 4.97 16.81
C MET A 460 -6.75 6.25 17.63
N SER A 461 -7.28 7.39 17.18
CA SER A 461 -6.97 8.69 17.78
C SER A 461 -7.88 9.06 18.96
N ASP A 462 -7.37 9.87 19.87
CA ASP A 462 -8.11 10.46 20.97
C ASP A 462 -8.73 11.82 20.57
N ARG A 463 -7.96 12.63 19.85
CA ARG A 463 -8.37 13.87 19.17
C ARG A 463 -7.91 13.84 17.72
N ILE A 464 -8.60 14.59 16.87
CA ILE A 464 -8.36 14.59 15.42
C ILE A 464 -8.26 16.03 14.91
N LEU A 465 -7.16 16.34 14.24
CA LEU A 465 -6.97 17.55 13.45
C LEU A 465 -7.28 17.27 11.99
N VAL A 466 -8.04 18.15 11.38
CA VAL A 466 -8.32 18.09 9.93
C VAL A 466 -7.59 19.21 9.24
N MET A 467 -6.82 18.86 8.20
CA MET A 467 -6.10 19.83 7.38
C MET A 467 -6.77 20.04 6.03
N HIS A 468 -6.75 21.28 5.56
CA HIS A 468 -7.21 21.71 4.24
C HIS A 468 -6.32 22.84 3.73
N GLU A 469 -5.75 22.70 2.53
CA GLU A 469 -4.90 23.70 1.85
C GLU A 469 -3.83 24.35 2.74
N GLY A 470 -3.15 23.54 3.54
CA GLY A 470 -2.07 23.98 4.44
C GLY A 470 -2.52 24.59 5.76
N LYS A 471 -3.81 24.59 6.08
CA LYS A 471 -4.37 25.09 7.34
C LYS A 471 -5.04 23.98 8.14
N ILE A 472 -5.05 24.10 9.45
CA ILE A 472 -5.92 23.31 10.33
C ILE A 472 -7.32 23.92 10.20
N CYS A 473 -8.26 23.17 9.63
CA CYS A 473 -9.64 23.64 9.43
C CYS A 473 -10.59 23.20 10.53
N GLY A 474 -10.21 22.22 11.34
CA GLY A 474 -11.01 21.75 12.47
C GLY A 474 -10.21 20.85 13.39
N GLU A 475 -10.62 20.85 14.66
CA GLU A 475 -10.17 19.97 15.72
C GLU A 475 -11.39 19.30 16.35
N PHE A 476 -11.37 17.99 16.50
CA PHE A 476 -12.50 17.20 16.97
C PHE A 476 -12.05 16.25 18.07
N ASP A 477 -12.80 16.25 19.16
CA ASP A 477 -12.70 15.14 20.11
C ASP A 477 -13.22 13.86 19.44
N ARG A 478 -12.65 12.74 19.79
CA ARG A 478 -13.05 11.45 19.18
C ARG A 478 -14.55 11.18 19.31
N ALA A 479 -15.17 11.58 20.41
CA ALA A 479 -16.59 11.36 20.65
C ALA A 479 -17.49 12.08 19.65
N ASP A 480 -17.04 13.25 19.15
CA ASP A 480 -17.78 14.11 18.24
C ASP A 480 -17.38 13.92 16.77
N ALA A 481 -16.29 13.17 16.52
CA ALA A 481 -15.76 12.94 15.19
C ALA A 481 -16.55 11.84 14.46
N THR A 482 -17.13 12.18 13.30
CA THR A 482 -17.68 11.21 12.34
C THR A 482 -17.00 11.38 11.00
N GLN A 483 -17.03 10.35 10.16
CA GLN A 483 -16.39 10.40 8.84
C GLN A 483 -16.95 11.54 7.99
N GLU A 484 -18.25 11.80 8.08
CA GLU A 484 -18.94 12.89 7.34
C GLU A 484 -18.47 14.26 7.80
N ARG A 485 -18.32 14.47 9.11
CA ARG A 485 -17.85 15.77 9.68
C ARG A 485 -16.39 16.03 9.31
N LEU A 486 -15.53 15.00 9.42
CA LEU A 486 -14.13 15.11 9.03
C LEU A 486 -13.99 15.39 7.53
N MET A 487 -14.79 14.70 6.68
CA MET A 487 -14.78 14.93 5.23
C MET A 487 -15.29 16.32 4.88
N ALA A 488 -16.37 16.80 5.51
CA ALA A 488 -16.88 18.15 5.29
C ALA A 488 -15.81 19.23 5.57
N CYS A 489 -15.09 19.08 6.69
CA CYS A 489 -13.98 19.97 7.02
C CYS A 489 -12.82 19.84 6.01
N ALA A 490 -12.44 18.61 5.63
CA ALA A 490 -11.36 18.35 4.69
C ALA A 490 -11.58 18.92 3.28
N VAL A 491 -12.86 19.15 2.87
CA VAL A 491 -13.22 19.82 1.61
C VAL A 491 -13.50 21.32 1.80
N GLY A 492 -13.20 21.89 2.97
CA GLY A 492 -13.35 23.31 3.25
C GLY A 492 -14.79 23.79 3.51
N LYS A 493 -15.74 22.87 3.77
CA LYS A 493 -17.09 23.26 4.20
C LYS A 493 -17.08 23.64 5.67
N LYS A 494 -17.45 24.86 6.01
CA LYS A 494 -17.63 25.29 7.42
C LYS A 494 -18.87 24.62 8.01
N GLU A 495 -18.78 24.17 9.28
CA GLU A 495 -19.96 23.71 10.03
C GLU A 495 -21.04 24.80 10.02
N GLY A 496 -22.21 24.47 9.47
CA GLY A 496 -23.35 25.40 9.40
C GLY A 496 -23.96 25.61 8.00
N GLN A 497 -23.33 25.15 6.93
CA GLN A 497 -23.95 25.12 5.61
C GLN A 497 -24.56 23.73 5.33
N GLN A 498 -25.72 23.45 5.94
CA GLN A 498 -26.62 22.41 5.45
C GLN A 498 -27.01 22.77 4.02
N ALA A 499 -26.94 21.78 3.13
CA ALA A 499 -27.39 21.90 1.75
C ALA A 499 -28.84 22.43 1.72
N ALA A 500 -29.04 23.59 1.07
CA ALA A 500 -30.34 24.04 0.65
C ALA A 500 -30.76 23.27 -0.60
#